data_9c0e66c8672f7648d10624d2c0b68b16
#
_entry.id   9c0e66c8672f7648d10624d2c0b68b16
#
_cell.length_a   1.000
_cell.length_b   1.000
_cell.length_c   1.000
_cell.angle_alpha   90.00
_cell.angle_beta   90.00
_cell.angle_gamma   90.00
#
_symmetry.space_group_name_H-M   'P 1'
#
loop_
_entity.id
_entity.type
_entity.pdbx_description
1 polymer ?
#
loop_
_entity_poly.entity_id
_entity_poly.type
_entity_poly.pdbx_seq_one_letter_code
_entity_poly.pdbx_strand_id
1 'polypeptide(L)'
;MKIIILGAGQVGRTAAYHLAREEANDVTVVDTDEVLLRDLQDRIDIRTVQGNAASPRTLETAGARDADMIVALTNSDETNMVACHVAWNLFATKTKIARIRSRDYTNHPSLFVTTENSEAATALPGFAIDMYLSPEEAVTAYIERLIRYP
;
A
#
# COMPACT_ATOMS: atom_id res chain seq x y z
N MET A 1 -2.93 10.63 9.76
CA MET A 1 -3.21 9.95 8.50
C MET A 1 -3.24 8.44 8.75
N LYS A 2 -4.24 7.77 8.26
CA LYS A 2 -4.35 6.32 8.41
C LYS A 2 -3.77 5.64 7.17
N ILE A 3 -2.72 4.83 7.37
CA ILE A 3 -1.93 4.22 6.30
C ILE A 3 -1.90 2.71 6.48
N ILE A 4 -2.17 1.99 5.40
CA ILE A 4 -2.01 0.54 5.38
C ILE A 4 -0.82 0.19 4.49
N ILE A 5 0.13 -0.56 5.04
CA ILE A 5 1.29 -1.07 4.31
C ILE A 5 1.10 -2.56 4.10
N LEU A 6 1.19 -3.00 2.86
CA LEU A 6 1.07 -4.41 2.51
C LEU A 6 2.47 -4.96 2.26
N GLY A 7 2.88 -5.89 3.11
CA GLY A 7 4.20 -6.49 3.08
C GLY A 7 5.07 -6.05 4.26
N ALA A 8 5.63 -7.02 4.97
CA ALA A 8 6.53 -6.80 6.12
C ALA A 8 7.96 -7.26 5.82
N GLY A 9 8.31 -7.41 4.54
CA GLY A 9 9.67 -7.65 4.11
C GLY A 9 10.51 -6.39 4.23
N GLN A 10 11.69 -6.38 3.64
CA GLN A 10 12.65 -5.28 3.82
C GLN A 10 12.06 -3.91 3.43
N VAL A 11 11.40 -3.83 2.28
CA VAL A 11 10.86 -2.54 1.79
C VAL A 11 9.69 -2.10 2.66
N GLY A 12 8.74 -2.99 2.93
CA GLY A 12 7.57 -2.67 3.76
C GLY A 12 7.96 -2.29 5.18
N ARG A 13 8.92 -3.02 5.76
CA ARG A 13 9.43 -2.73 7.10
C ARG A 13 10.10 -1.37 7.17
N THR A 14 10.92 -1.03 6.18
CA THR A 14 11.59 0.28 6.12
C THR A 14 10.55 1.40 6.03
N ALA A 15 9.55 1.25 5.18
CA ALA A 15 8.47 2.22 5.07
C ALA A 15 7.71 2.36 6.40
N ALA A 16 7.41 1.25 7.07
CA ALA A 16 6.71 1.28 8.35
C ALA A 16 7.51 2.01 9.42
N TYR A 17 8.83 1.81 9.49
CA TYR A 17 9.69 2.54 10.41
C TYR A 17 9.60 4.04 10.22
N HIS A 18 9.69 4.49 8.98
CA HIS A 18 9.65 5.92 8.68
C HIS A 18 8.28 6.53 8.94
N LEU A 19 7.21 5.85 8.53
CA LEU A 19 5.86 6.40 8.64
C LEU A 19 5.34 6.38 10.08
N ALA A 20 5.68 5.36 10.86
CA ALA A 20 5.25 5.25 12.24
C ALA A 20 5.96 6.22 13.19
N ARG A 21 7.06 6.84 12.77
CA ARG A 21 7.77 7.85 13.57
C ARG A 21 6.95 9.12 13.76
N GLU A 22 6.07 9.43 12.86
CA GLU A 22 5.15 10.57 12.98
C GLU A 22 3.94 10.14 13.80
N GLU A 23 3.75 10.74 14.97
CA GLU A 23 2.63 10.41 15.86
C GLU A 23 1.26 10.58 15.22
N ALA A 24 1.16 11.50 14.26
CA ALA A 24 -0.09 11.75 13.56
C ALA A 24 -0.48 10.60 12.61
N ASN A 25 0.45 9.67 12.33
CA ASN A 25 0.18 8.54 11.46
C ASN A 25 -0.25 7.32 12.26
N ASP A 26 -1.34 6.70 11.82
CA ASP A 26 -1.83 5.42 12.31
C ASP A 26 -1.49 4.38 11.24
N VAL A 27 -0.48 3.55 11.51
CA VAL A 27 0.07 2.61 10.54
C VAL A 27 -0.36 1.19 10.87
N THR A 28 -0.91 0.50 9.86
CA THR A 28 -1.22 -0.93 9.92
C THR A 28 -0.39 -1.66 8.87
N VAL A 29 0.25 -2.75 9.26
CA VAL A 29 1.06 -3.57 8.35
C VAL A 29 0.40 -4.94 8.17
N VAL A 30 0.28 -5.37 6.93
CA VAL A 30 -0.34 -6.66 6.55
C VAL A 30 0.74 -7.57 5.96
N ASP A 31 0.79 -8.81 6.41
CA ASP A 31 1.66 -9.84 5.81
C ASP A 31 1.09 -11.22 6.12
N THR A 32 1.46 -12.21 5.33
CA THR A 32 1.11 -13.60 5.61
C THR A 32 1.98 -14.21 6.70
N ASP A 33 3.16 -13.64 6.94
CA ASP A 33 4.15 -14.16 7.90
C ASP A 33 3.96 -13.50 9.26
N GLU A 34 3.37 -14.25 10.20
CA GLU A 34 3.12 -13.78 11.56
C GLU A 34 4.41 -13.42 12.31
N VAL A 35 5.50 -14.11 12.02
CA VAL A 35 6.78 -13.87 12.71
C VAL A 35 7.34 -12.49 12.34
N LEU A 36 7.27 -12.13 11.06
CA LEU A 36 7.69 -10.79 10.60
C LEU A 36 6.84 -9.70 11.23
N LEU A 37 5.52 -9.92 11.30
CA LEU A 37 4.61 -8.94 11.91
C LEU A 37 4.89 -8.75 13.39
N ARG A 38 5.10 -9.84 14.12
CA ARG A 38 5.38 -9.77 15.55
C ARG A 38 6.70 -9.07 15.84
N ASP A 39 7.74 -9.40 15.08
CA ASP A 39 9.04 -8.74 15.21
C ASP A 39 8.93 -7.23 14.99
N LEU A 40 8.19 -6.83 13.98
CA LEU A 40 7.99 -5.43 13.66
C LEU A 40 7.19 -4.71 14.76
N GLN A 41 6.13 -5.35 15.24
CA GLN A 41 5.26 -4.80 16.30
C GLN A 41 6.00 -4.62 17.62
N ASP A 42 7.00 -5.46 17.89
CA ASP A 42 7.83 -5.35 19.09
C ASP A 42 8.77 -4.13 19.04
N ARG A 43 9.02 -3.59 17.86
CA ARG A 43 10.00 -2.53 17.65
C ARG A 43 9.38 -1.16 17.42
N ILE A 44 8.21 -1.10 16.84
CA ILE A 44 7.54 0.17 16.51
C ILE A 44 6.04 0.09 16.85
N ASP A 45 5.45 1.26 17.01
CA ASP A 45 4.03 1.39 17.36
C ASP A 45 3.17 1.30 16.10
N ILE A 46 2.76 0.08 15.78
CA ILE A 46 1.89 -0.21 14.63
C ILE A 46 0.84 -1.24 14.99
N ARG A 47 -0.18 -1.34 14.15
CA ARG A 47 -1.12 -2.44 14.15
C ARG A 47 -0.69 -3.45 13.10
N THR A 48 -1.00 -4.71 13.32
CA THR A 48 -0.68 -5.78 12.36
C THR A 48 -1.91 -6.60 12.04
N VAL A 49 -1.97 -7.06 10.80
CA VAL A 49 -3.02 -7.98 10.34
C VAL A 49 -2.35 -9.08 9.52
N GLN A 50 -2.56 -10.33 9.95
CA GLN A 50 -2.06 -11.48 9.21
C GLN A 50 -3.07 -11.89 8.15
N GLY A 51 -2.62 -12.00 6.91
CA GLY A 51 -3.46 -12.44 5.81
C GLY A 51 -2.87 -12.10 4.45
N ASN A 52 -3.58 -12.54 3.41
CA ASN A 52 -3.23 -12.25 2.03
C ASN A 52 -3.54 -10.78 1.74
N ALA A 53 -2.52 -10.03 1.32
CA ALA A 53 -2.62 -8.59 1.08
C ALA A 53 -3.65 -8.21 0.01
N ALA A 54 -3.94 -9.09 -0.94
CA ALA A 54 -4.91 -8.82 -2.01
C ALA A 54 -6.34 -9.25 -1.66
N SER A 55 -6.54 -9.90 -0.51
CA SER A 55 -7.87 -10.38 -0.13
C SER A 55 -8.75 -9.25 0.39
N PRO A 56 -9.97 -9.08 -0.14
CA PRO A 56 -10.90 -8.09 0.38
C PRO A 56 -11.13 -8.22 1.90
N ARG A 57 -11.23 -9.45 2.41
CA ARG A 57 -11.44 -9.69 3.84
C ARG A 57 -10.27 -9.16 4.67
N THR A 58 -9.04 -9.43 4.23
CA THR A 58 -7.83 -8.94 4.90
C THR A 58 -7.78 -7.42 4.90
N LEU A 59 -8.06 -6.81 3.76
CA LEU A 59 -8.05 -5.35 3.64
C LEU A 59 -9.13 -4.70 4.50
N GLU A 60 -10.31 -5.30 4.59
CA GLU A 60 -11.35 -4.79 5.47
C GLU A 60 -10.94 -4.89 6.94
N THR A 61 -10.35 -6.01 7.35
CA THR A 61 -9.84 -6.19 8.72
C THR A 61 -8.76 -5.17 9.04
N ALA A 62 -7.91 -4.82 8.06
CA ALA A 62 -6.86 -3.81 8.22
C ALA A 62 -7.40 -2.38 8.26
N GLY A 63 -8.68 -2.18 8.00
CA GLY A 63 -9.30 -0.86 8.06
C GLY A 63 -9.28 -0.09 6.75
N ALA A 64 -9.33 -0.78 5.62
CA ALA A 64 -9.26 -0.13 4.31
C ALA A 64 -10.37 0.91 4.07
N ARG A 65 -11.56 0.70 4.68
CA ARG A 65 -12.67 1.66 4.52
C ARG A 65 -12.33 3.05 5.02
N ASP A 66 -11.50 3.14 6.04
CA ASP A 66 -11.14 4.41 6.68
C ASP A 66 -9.71 4.85 6.36
N ALA A 67 -9.00 4.07 5.56
CA ALA A 67 -7.60 4.38 5.25
C ALA A 67 -7.51 5.54 4.25
N ASP A 68 -6.58 6.44 4.53
CA ASP A 68 -6.25 7.54 3.62
C ASP A 68 -5.36 7.08 2.49
N MET A 69 -4.52 6.08 2.76
CA MET A 69 -3.51 5.62 1.81
C MET A 69 -3.26 4.12 2.00
N ILE A 70 -3.08 3.42 0.88
CA ILE A 70 -2.59 2.05 0.89
C ILE A 70 -1.29 2.00 0.09
N VAL A 71 -0.29 1.32 0.65
CA VAL A 71 1.03 1.19 0.04
C VAL A 71 1.35 -0.29 -0.09
N ALA A 72 1.28 -0.80 -1.31
CA ALA A 72 1.46 -2.22 -1.58
C ALA A 72 2.93 -2.51 -1.91
N LEU A 73 3.64 -3.08 -0.94
CA LEU A 73 5.09 -3.29 -0.99
C LEU A 73 5.47 -4.77 -0.83
N THR A 74 4.59 -5.68 -1.23
CA THR A 74 4.93 -7.10 -1.21
C THR A 74 5.96 -7.41 -2.30
N ASN A 75 6.53 -8.60 -2.27
CA ASN A 75 7.47 -9.03 -3.30
C ASN A 75 6.79 -9.51 -4.59
N SER A 76 5.47 -9.43 -4.68
CA SER A 76 4.70 -9.84 -5.86
C SER A 76 4.04 -8.62 -6.50
N ASP A 77 4.45 -8.30 -7.72
CA ASP A 77 3.84 -7.22 -8.49
C ASP A 77 2.33 -7.44 -8.65
N GLU A 78 1.93 -8.69 -8.93
CA GLU A 78 0.51 -9.05 -9.13
C GLU A 78 -0.31 -8.82 -7.87
N THR A 79 0.22 -9.22 -6.72
CA THR A 79 -0.45 -8.97 -5.44
C THR A 79 -0.60 -7.48 -5.19
N ASN A 80 0.45 -6.71 -5.46
CA ASN A 80 0.43 -5.26 -5.29
C ASN A 80 -0.62 -4.61 -6.20
N MET A 81 -0.69 -5.04 -7.44
CA MET A 81 -1.66 -4.53 -8.41
C MET A 81 -3.09 -4.85 -8.00
N VAL A 82 -3.35 -6.10 -7.64
CA VAL A 82 -4.70 -6.54 -7.25
C VAL A 82 -5.14 -5.85 -5.96
N ALA A 83 -4.25 -5.73 -4.99
CA ALA A 83 -4.58 -5.09 -3.71
C ALA A 83 -5.01 -3.63 -3.90
N CYS A 84 -4.30 -2.87 -4.71
CA CYS A 84 -4.66 -1.48 -5.00
C CYS A 84 -6.00 -1.39 -5.73
N HIS A 85 -6.24 -2.30 -6.66
CA HIS A 85 -7.48 -2.34 -7.41
C HIS A 85 -8.67 -2.67 -6.50
N VAL A 86 -8.52 -3.65 -5.62
CA VAL A 86 -9.54 -4.01 -4.62
C VAL A 86 -9.79 -2.83 -3.67
N ALA A 87 -8.73 -2.17 -3.20
CA ALA A 87 -8.86 -1.03 -2.30
C ALA A 87 -9.71 0.08 -2.92
N TRP A 88 -9.51 0.36 -4.19
CA TRP A 88 -10.31 1.37 -4.89
C TRP A 88 -11.76 0.93 -5.09
N ASN A 89 -11.94 -0.26 -5.66
CA ASN A 89 -13.27 -0.69 -6.09
C ASN A 89 -14.21 -1.06 -4.93
N LEU A 90 -13.69 -1.58 -3.82
CA LEU A 90 -14.51 -1.97 -2.68
C LEU A 90 -14.50 -0.96 -1.55
N PHE A 91 -13.43 -0.20 -1.39
CA PHE A 91 -13.26 0.66 -0.22
C PHE A 91 -13.05 2.14 -0.57
N ALA A 92 -12.99 2.47 -1.86
CA ALA A 92 -12.80 3.85 -2.35
C ALA A 92 -11.56 4.54 -1.74
N THR A 93 -10.49 3.78 -1.50
CA THR A 93 -9.26 4.32 -0.95
C THR A 93 -8.66 5.35 -1.91
N LYS A 94 -8.44 6.57 -1.42
CA LYS A 94 -8.05 7.70 -2.28
C LYS A 94 -6.66 7.55 -2.88
N THR A 95 -5.66 7.21 -2.06
CA THR A 95 -4.26 7.12 -2.51
C THR A 95 -3.79 5.69 -2.48
N LYS A 96 -3.35 5.20 -3.63
CA LYS A 96 -2.89 3.81 -3.80
C LYS A 96 -1.53 3.84 -4.48
N ILE A 97 -0.52 3.36 -3.75
CA ILE A 97 0.85 3.30 -4.22
C ILE A 97 1.28 1.84 -4.27
N ALA A 98 1.91 1.43 -5.36
CA ALA A 98 2.34 0.05 -5.52
C ALA A 98 3.79 -0.03 -5.97
N ARG A 99 4.49 -1.03 -5.46
CA ARG A 99 5.80 -1.43 -5.96
C ARG A 99 5.59 -2.35 -7.16
N ILE A 100 6.04 -1.91 -8.33
CA ILE A 100 5.97 -2.70 -9.57
C ILE A 100 7.39 -2.77 -10.13
N ARG A 101 7.98 -3.96 -10.14
CA ARG A 101 9.36 -4.15 -10.57
C ARG A 101 9.50 -4.67 -12.00
N SER A 102 8.51 -5.41 -12.47
CA SER A 102 8.60 -6.05 -13.79
C SER A 102 8.39 -5.04 -14.91
N ARG A 103 9.32 -5.01 -15.85
CA ARG A 103 9.19 -4.21 -17.06
C ARG A 103 8.06 -4.70 -17.96
N ASP A 104 7.67 -5.97 -17.81
CA ASP A 104 6.52 -6.50 -18.54
C ASP A 104 5.25 -5.71 -18.23
N TYR A 105 5.17 -5.13 -17.02
CA TYR A 105 4.07 -4.26 -16.65
C TYR A 105 4.38 -2.78 -16.90
N THR A 106 5.55 -2.30 -16.46
CA THR A 106 5.85 -0.87 -16.55
C THR A 106 6.05 -0.36 -17.97
N ASN A 107 6.33 -1.26 -18.92
CA ASN A 107 6.37 -0.90 -20.33
C ASN A 107 4.97 -0.66 -20.93
N HIS A 108 3.92 -0.94 -20.17
CA HIS A 108 2.53 -0.74 -20.61
C HIS A 108 1.79 0.17 -19.63
N PRO A 109 2.07 1.48 -19.66
CA PRO A 109 1.45 2.42 -18.71
C PRO A 109 -0.07 2.44 -18.75
N SER A 110 -0.67 2.03 -19.87
CA SER A 110 -2.12 1.96 -20.00
C SER A 110 -2.77 0.91 -19.11
N LEU A 111 -1.97 0.00 -18.50
CA LEU A 111 -2.51 -0.94 -17.51
C LEU A 111 -2.92 -0.23 -16.21
N PHE A 112 -2.40 0.96 -15.96
CA PHE A 112 -2.57 1.66 -14.70
C PHE A 112 -3.36 2.94 -14.88
N VAL A 113 -4.27 3.21 -13.97
CA VAL A 113 -5.09 4.43 -14.01
C VAL A 113 -5.04 5.10 -12.64
N THR A 114 -4.87 6.43 -12.65
CA THR A 114 -4.96 7.21 -11.43
C THR A 114 -6.42 7.50 -11.11
N THR A 115 -6.78 7.41 -9.82
CA THR A 115 -8.14 7.63 -9.36
C THR A 115 -8.23 8.83 -8.42
N GLU A 116 -7.15 9.57 -8.28
CA GLU A 116 -7.00 10.61 -7.27
C GLU A 116 -8.11 11.66 -7.32
N ASN A 117 -8.62 11.96 -8.50
CA ASN A 117 -9.68 12.94 -8.71
C ASN A 117 -10.97 12.32 -9.28
N SER A 118 -11.09 11.00 -9.21
CA SER A 118 -12.24 10.28 -9.77
C SER A 118 -13.20 9.87 -8.68
N GLU A 119 -14.50 9.88 -8.99
CA GLU A 119 -15.48 9.28 -8.10
C GLU A 119 -15.49 7.76 -8.30
N ALA A 120 -15.79 7.01 -7.23
CA ALA A 120 -15.81 5.55 -7.28
C ALA A 120 -16.74 4.99 -8.35
N ALA A 121 -17.85 5.69 -8.63
CA ALA A 121 -18.82 5.28 -9.62
C ALA A 121 -18.33 5.42 -11.07
N THR A 122 -17.22 6.11 -11.29
CA THR A 122 -16.65 6.34 -12.63
C THR A 122 -15.33 5.60 -12.81
N ALA A 123 -15.24 4.37 -12.28
CA ALA A 123 -14.02 3.56 -12.37
C ALA A 123 -13.57 3.43 -13.82
N LEU A 124 -12.33 3.87 -14.10
CA LEU A 124 -11.72 3.73 -15.40
C LEU A 124 -11.21 2.29 -15.59
N PRO A 125 -11.17 1.79 -16.86
CA PRO A 125 -10.56 0.48 -17.10
C PRO A 125 -9.06 0.50 -16.77
N GLY A 126 -8.61 -0.52 -16.06
CA GLY A 126 -7.22 -0.66 -15.66
C GLY A 126 -7.07 -0.85 -14.15
N PHE A 127 -5.85 -1.11 -13.72
CA PHE A 127 -5.55 -1.24 -12.30
C PHE A 127 -5.49 0.14 -11.64
N ALA A 128 -6.18 0.29 -10.53
CA ALA A 128 -6.29 1.57 -9.82
C ALA A 128 -5.03 1.82 -8.98
N ILE A 129 -4.00 2.35 -9.61
CA ILE A 129 -2.72 2.66 -8.97
C ILE A 129 -2.36 4.10 -9.30
N ASP A 130 -2.27 4.95 -8.28
CA ASP A 130 -1.96 6.36 -8.47
C ASP A 130 -0.48 6.59 -8.75
N MET A 131 0.37 5.73 -8.16
CA MET A 131 1.81 5.80 -8.37
C MET A 131 2.41 4.41 -8.21
N TYR A 132 3.27 4.01 -9.12
CA TYR A 132 4.09 2.81 -8.96
C TYR A 132 5.57 3.17 -8.99
N LEU A 133 6.37 2.51 -8.16
CA LEU A 133 7.76 2.87 -7.90
C LEU A 133 8.68 1.65 -8.00
N SER A 134 9.84 1.90 -8.58
CA SER A 134 11.01 1.03 -8.64
C SER A 134 12.20 1.91 -9.02
N PRO A 135 13.37 1.81 -8.39
CA PRO A 135 13.79 0.82 -7.40
C PRO A 135 13.33 1.10 -5.97
N GLU A 136 13.71 0.20 -5.05
CA GLU A 136 13.23 0.18 -3.67
C GLU A 136 13.51 1.45 -2.87
N GLU A 137 14.67 2.08 -3.08
CA GLU A 137 15.07 3.29 -2.38
C GLU A 137 14.14 4.46 -2.70
N ALA A 138 13.62 4.50 -3.92
CA ALA A 138 12.73 5.56 -4.36
C ALA A 138 11.36 5.50 -3.66
N VAL A 139 10.91 4.29 -3.29
CA VAL A 139 9.62 4.10 -2.63
C VAL A 139 9.57 4.85 -1.30
N THR A 140 10.52 4.61 -0.42
CA THR A 140 10.56 5.24 0.90
C THR A 140 10.66 6.75 0.80
N ALA A 141 11.57 7.25 -0.03
CA ALA A 141 11.76 8.68 -0.21
C ALA A 141 10.49 9.36 -0.75
N TYR A 142 9.80 8.70 -1.68
CA TYR A 142 8.58 9.23 -2.26
C TYR A 142 7.45 9.31 -1.22
N ILE A 143 7.27 8.26 -0.42
CA ILE A 143 6.24 8.22 0.61
C ILE A 143 6.49 9.30 1.67
N GLU A 144 7.72 9.45 2.11
CA GLU A 144 8.08 10.51 3.06
C GLU A 144 7.72 11.88 2.52
N ARG A 145 8.00 12.11 1.24
CA ARG A 145 7.72 13.40 0.60
C ARG A 145 6.22 13.67 0.51
N LEU A 146 5.40 12.65 0.22
CA LEU A 146 3.95 12.79 0.17
C LEU A 146 3.37 13.21 1.52
N ILE A 147 3.94 12.71 2.60
CA ILE A 147 3.47 12.99 3.95
C ILE A 147 3.91 14.36 4.43
N ARG A 148 5.14 14.76 4.12
CA ARG A 148 5.68 16.07 4.52
C ARG A 148 5.12 17.21 3.70
N TYR A 149 4.83 16.97 2.42
CA TYR A 149 4.40 17.99 1.48
C TYR A 149 3.20 17.48 0.68
N PRO A 150 2.04 17.34 1.34
CA PRO A 150 0.83 16.82 0.70
C PRO A 150 0.26 17.75 -0.39
#